data_f216f68999f5afe9815eec7084c4dc33
#
_entry.id   f216f68999f5afe9815eec7084c4dc33
#
_cell.length_a   1.000
_cell.length_b   1.000
_cell.length_c   1.000
_cell.angle_alpha   90.00
_cell.angle_beta   90.00
_cell.angle_gamma   90.00
#
_symmetry.space_group_name_H-M   'P 1'
#
loop_
_entity.id
_entity.type
_entity.pdbx_description
1 polymer ?
#
loop_
_entity_poly.entity_id
_entity_poly.type
_entity_poly.pdbx_seq_one_letter_code
_entity_poly.pdbx_strand_id
1 'polypeptide(L)'
;VDVEKASIIAEKYWQAFRFSYGAARVTLNGESAVNHRLQADWFYRDNNKLSAGIARGDDQEVLDTGLVIQTPVSNYFLAGEHSIAKHWHVLWQLQHTDQGDIYRQQGARLGIRCQF
;
A
#
# COMPACT_ATOMS: atom_id res chain seq x y z
N VAL A 1 10.97 -25.40 4.96
CA VAL A 1 10.09 -24.30 5.34
C VAL A 1 8.90 -24.27 4.40
N ASP A 2 7.71 -24.50 4.94
CA ASP A 2 6.49 -24.43 4.17
C ASP A 2 5.93 -23.01 4.25
N VAL A 3 5.72 -22.41 3.09
CA VAL A 3 5.12 -21.08 2.96
C VAL A 3 3.84 -21.19 2.16
N GLU A 4 2.73 -20.83 2.76
CA GLU A 4 1.44 -20.75 2.09
C GLU A 4 0.97 -19.32 2.03
N LYS A 5 0.46 -18.91 0.86
CA LYS A 5 -0.09 -17.58 0.66
C LYS A 5 -1.49 -17.69 0.07
N ALA A 6 -2.41 -16.95 0.66
CA ALA A 6 -3.76 -16.80 0.12
C ALA A 6 -4.11 -15.31 0.13
N SER A 7 -4.75 -14.84 -0.93
CA SER A 7 -5.13 -13.43 -1.02
C SER A 7 -6.51 -13.29 -1.65
N ILE A 8 -7.22 -12.26 -1.21
CA ILE A 8 -8.52 -11.86 -1.74
C ILE A 8 -8.43 -10.36 -2.03
N ILE A 9 -8.90 -9.97 -3.22
CA ILE A 9 -8.99 -8.56 -3.62
C ILE A 9 -10.43 -8.29 -4.05
N ALA A 10 -11.04 -7.25 -3.49
CA ALA A 10 -12.34 -6.78 -3.88
C ALA A 10 -12.24 -5.32 -4.31
N GLU A 11 -12.87 -4.99 -5.44
CA GLU A 11 -12.86 -3.64 -5.98
C GLU A 11 -14.28 -3.21 -6.30
N LYS A 12 -14.59 -1.94 -6.03
CA LYS A 12 -15.87 -1.35 -6.36
C LYS A 12 -15.66 0.04 -6.96
N TYR A 13 -16.30 0.26 -8.09
CA TYR A 13 -16.35 1.58 -8.72
C TYR A 13 -17.65 2.26 -8.38
N TRP A 14 -17.57 3.54 -8.00
CA TRP A 14 -18.72 4.36 -7.70
C TRP A 14 -18.48 5.79 -8.20
N GLN A 15 -19.17 6.18 -9.27
CA GLN A 15 -18.97 7.48 -9.92
C GLN A 15 -17.49 7.67 -10.31
N ALA A 16 -16.83 8.70 -9.77
CA ALA A 16 -15.41 8.98 -10.04
C ALA A 16 -14.47 8.32 -9.02
N PHE A 17 -14.98 7.41 -8.19
CA PHE A 17 -14.20 6.74 -7.14
C PHE A 17 -14.02 5.27 -7.45
N ARG A 18 -12.85 4.75 -7.04
CA ARG A 18 -12.60 3.32 -6.99
C ARG A 18 -12.16 2.96 -5.58
N PHE A 19 -12.88 2.03 -4.97
CA PHE A 19 -12.53 1.50 -3.65
C PHE A 19 -11.99 0.10 -3.81
N SER A 20 -10.85 -0.16 -3.18
CA SER A 20 -10.19 -1.46 -3.24
C SER A 20 -9.92 -1.96 -1.84
N TYR A 21 -10.21 -3.23 -1.60
CA TYR A 21 -9.89 -3.92 -0.37
C TYR A 21 -9.13 -5.18 -0.70
N GLY A 22 -8.00 -5.38 -0.05
CA GLY A 22 -7.20 -6.58 -0.19
C GLY A 22 -6.90 -7.19 1.16
N ALA A 23 -6.97 -8.49 1.25
CA ALA A 23 -6.52 -9.24 2.41
C ALA A 23 -5.62 -10.36 1.93
N ALA A 24 -4.49 -10.54 2.60
CA ALA A 24 -3.55 -11.59 2.31
C ALA A 24 -3.17 -12.32 3.58
N ARG A 25 -3.12 -13.64 3.51
CA ARG A 25 -2.67 -14.50 4.61
C ARG A 25 -1.39 -15.19 4.18
N VAL A 26 -0.37 -15.09 5.00
CA VAL A 26 0.90 -15.77 4.81
C VAL A 26 1.11 -16.70 6.00
N THR A 27 1.32 -17.98 5.73
CA THR A 27 1.64 -18.98 6.74
C THR A 27 3.08 -19.42 6.56
N LEU A 28 3.86 -19.31 7.63
CA LEU A 28 5.27 -19.66 7.65
C LEU A 28 5.55 -20.51 8.88
N ASN A 29 6.01 -21.75 8.70
CA ASN A 29 6.31 -22.68 9.80
C ASN A 29 5.16 -22.85 10.81
N GLY A 30 3.91 -22.88 10.31
CA GLY A 30 2.74 -23.00 11.18
C GLY A 30 2.25 -21.69 11.79
N GLU A 31 2.99 -20.61 11.64
CA GLU A 31 2.59 -19.28 12.08
C GLU A 31 1.94 -18.52 10.93
N SER A 32 0.82 -17.89 11.21
CA SER A 32 0.06 -17.14 10.19
C SER A 32 0.08 -15.65 10.47
N ALA A 33 0.25 -14.86 9.41
CA ALA A 33 0.07 -13.41 9.46
C ALA A 33 -0.97 -13.00 8.42
N VAL A 34 -1.81 -12.06 8.78
CA VAL A 34 -2.85 -11.54 7.90
C VAL A 34 -2.59 -10.06 7.66
N ASN A 35 -2.57 -9.68 6.39
CA ASN A 35 -2.39 -8.31 5.96
C ASN A 35 -3.67 -7.79 5.32
N HIS A 36 -4.04 -6.57 5.64
CA HIS A 36 -5.19 -5.89 5.07
C HIS A 36 -4.75 -4.61 4.40
N ARG A 37 -5.33 -4.35 3.23
CA ARG A 37 -5.07 -3.13 2.48
C ARG A 37 -6.39 -2.52 2.05
N LEU A 38 -6.58 -1.24 2.34
CA LEU A 38 -7.72 -0.46 1.89
C LEU A 38 -7.21 0.74 1.11
N GLN A 39 -7.76 0.95 -0.07
CA GLN A 39 -7.33 2.05 -0.94
C GLN A 39 -8.56 2.70 -1.57
N ALA A 40 -8.54 4.03 -1.66
CA ALA A 40 -9.52 4.80 -2.39
C ALA A 40 -8.80 5.66 -3.43
N ASP A 41 -9.32 5.63 -4.65
CA ASP A 41 -8.82 6.45 -5.76
C ASP A 41 -9.95 7.36 -6.22
N TRP A 42 -9.63 8.63 -6.39
CA TRP A 42 -10.55 9.62 -6.94
C TRP A 42 -10.03 10.12 -8.27
N PHE A 43 -10.81 9.90 -9.31
CA PHE A 43 -10.49 10.35 -10.66
C PHE A 43 -11.29 11.64 -10.91
N TYR A 44 -10.59 12.74 -11.13
CA TYR A 44 -11.22 14.02 -11.38
C TYR A 44 -10.67 14.65 -12.65
N ARG A 45 -11.54 15.30 -13.39
CA ARG A 45 -11.23 15.77 -14.75
C ARG A 45 -10.68 14.62 -15.60
N ASP A 46 -10.16 14.95 -16.77
CA ASP A 46 -9.55 13.95 -17.64
C ASP A 46 -8.08 13.76 -17.23
N ASN A 47 -7.67 12.60 -16.81
CA ASN A 47 -6.29 12.24 -16.49
C ASN A 47 -5.74 12.72 -15.14
N ASN A 48 -6.58 13.11 -14.19
CA ASN A 48 -6.15 13.45 -12.84
C ASN A 48 -6.63 12.41 -11.85
N LYS A 49 -5.77 12.08 -10.89
CA LYS A 49 -6.07 11.05 -9.89
C LYS A 49 -5.50 11.44 -8.54
N LEU A 50 -6.28 11.23 -7.49
CA LEU A 50 -5.83 11.34 -6.11
C LEU A 50 -6.10 10.00 -5.43
N SER A 51 -5.11 9.45 -4.77
CA SER A 51 -5.19 8.14 -4.13
C SER A 51 -4.78 8.22 -2.68
N ALA A 52 -5.50 7.52 -1.81
CA ALA A 52 -5.15 7.38 -0.42
C ALA A 52 -5.33 5.92 -0.01
N GLY A 53 -4.48 5.45 0.87
CA GLY A 53 -4.57 4.07 1.30
C GLY A 53 -3.95 3.83 2.67
N ILE A 54 -4.38 2.74 3.26
CA ILE A 54 -3.86 2.22 4.52
C ILE A 54 -3.62 0.73 4.34
N ALA A 55 -2.48 0.25 4.81
CA ALA A 55 -2.17 -1.16 4.87
C ALA A 55 -1.75 -1.51 6.29
N ARG A 56 -2.29 -2.58 6.82
CA ARG A 56 -1.96 -3.10 8.13
C ARG A 56 -1.67 -4.58 8.05
N GLY A 57 -0.69 -5.01 8.80
CA GLY A 57 -0.35 -6.41 8.86
C GLY A 57 0.74 -6.68 9.84
N ASP A 58 1.13 -7.93 9.92
CA ASP A 58 2.26 -8.38 10.71
C ASP A 58 3.40 -8.75 9.79
N ASP A 59 4.58 -8.21 10.11
CA ASP A 59 5.81 -8.61 9.44
C ASP A 59 6.37 -9.84 10.17
N GLN A 60 6.64 -10.89 9.43
CA GLN A 60 7.18 -12.13 9.99
C GLN A 60 8.66 -12.25 9.69
N GLU A 61 9.43 -12.52 10.72
CA GLU A 61 10.86 -12.72 10.61
C GLU A 61 11.23 -14.05 11.26
N VAL A 62 11.99 -14.88 10.54
CA VAL A 62 12.49 -16.16 11.04
C VAL A 62 13.92 -15.98 11.53
N LEU A 63 14.14 -16.24 12.81
CA LEU A 63 15.46 -16.19 13.41
C LEU A 63 16.22 -17.49 13.13
N ASP A 64 17.55 -17.45 13.31
CA ASP A 64 18.43 -18.62 13.16
C ASP A 64 18.02 -19.80 14.04
N THR A 65 17.33 -19.53 15.14
CA THR A 65 16.83 -20.54 16.06
C THR A 65 15.53 -21.19 15.61
N GLY A 66 14.96 -20.75 14.48
CA GLY A 66 13.68 -21.22 13.99
C GLY A 66 12.47 -20.52 14.59
N LEU A 67 12.67 -19.56 15.48
CA LEU A 67 11.58 -18.76 16.03
C LEU A 67 11.07 -17.74 15.00
N VAL A 68 9.77 -17.57 14.97
CA VAL A 68 9.12 -16.57 14.12
C VAL A 68 8.69 -15.39 14.99
N ILE A 69 9.16 -14.21 14.64
CA ILE A 69 8.78 -12.96 15.29
C ILE A 69 7.78 -12.26 14.42
N GLN A 70 6.65 -11.87 14.98
CA GLN A 70 5.62 -11.07 14.30
C GLN A 70 5.65 -9.66 14.87
N THR A 71 5.81 -8.68 13.99
CA THR A 71 5.80 -7.26 14.35
C THR A 71 4.67 -6.56 13.59
N PRO A 72 3.75 -5.87 14.29
CA PRO A 72 2.68 -5.14 13.58
C PRO A 72 3.25 -3.99 12.77
N VAL A 73 2.81 -3.89 11.52
CA VAL A 73 3.21 -2.84 10.58
C VAL A 73 1.97 -2.11 10.10
N SER A 74 2.00 -0.79 10.17
CA SER A 74 0.97 0.07 9.60
C SER A 74 1.61 1.00 8.57
N ASN A 75 1.01 1.08 7.40
CA ASN A 75 1.51 1.87 6.30
C ASN A 75 0.37 2.74 5.77
N TYR A 76 0.63 4.04 5.66
CA TYR A 76 -0.32 5.03 5.14
C TYR A 76 0.30 5.71 3.95
N PHE A 77 -0.49 5.94 2.91
CA PHE A 77 0.01 6.70 1.77
C PHE A 77 -1.04 7.65 1.22
N LEU A 78 -0.56 8.75 0.65
CA LEU A 78 -1.34 9.69 -0.12
C LEU A 78 -0.56 10.00 -1.39
N ALA A 79 -1.18 9.86 -2.53
CA ALA A 79 -0.52 10.03 -3.82
C ALA A 79 -1.42 10.79 -4.77
N GLY A 80 -0.82 11.53 -5.67
CA GLY A 80 -1.56 12.25 -6.69
C GLY A 80 -0.85 12.25 -8.02
N GLU A 81 -1.65 12.29 -9.08
CA GLU A 81 -1.20 12.47 -10.44
C GLU A 81 -2.08 13.53 -11.09
N HIS A 82 -1.45 14.63 -11.53
CA HIS A 82 -2.17 15.80 -12.02
C HIS A 82 -1.61 16.25 -13.35
N SER A 83 -2.49 16.53 -14.29
CA SER A 83 -2.13 17.14 -15.57
C SER A 83 -2.07 18.66 -15.40
N ILE A 84 -0.88 19.24 -15.54
CA ILE A 84 -0.68 20.68 -15.36
C ILE A 84 -0.61 21.42 -16.70
N ALA A 85 -0.31 20.70 -17.79
CA ALA A 85 -0.26 21.24 -19.14
C ALA A 85 -0.53 20.10 -20.12
N LYS A 86 -0.63 20.41 -21.41
CA LYS A 86 -1.05 19.47 -22.44
C LYS A 86 -0.22 18.18 -22.48
N HIS A 87 1.08 18.26 -22.18
CA HIS A 87 1.98 17.11 -22.22
C HIS A 87 2.71 16.88 -20.90
N TRP A 88 2.38 17.62 -19.84
CA TRP A 88 3.09 17.56 -18.58
C TRP A 88 2.21 17.08 -17.44
N HIS A 89 2.72 16.13 -16.67
CA HIS A 89 2.04 15.57 -15.51
C HIS A 89 2.96 15.68 -14.29
N VAL A 90 2.38 16.04 -13.16
CA VAL A 90 3.06 16.03 -11.87
C VAL A 90 2.57 14.81 -11.09
N LEU A 91 3.51 14.04 -10.56
CA LEU A 91 3.25 12.91 -9.71
C LEU A 91 3.87 13.17 -8.34
N TRP A 92 3.13 12.90 -7.29
CA TRP A 92 3.65 13.04 -5.94
C TRP A 92 3.12 11.92 -5.06
N GLN A 93 3.88 11.60 -4.02
CA GLN A 93 3.51 10.56 -3.07
C GLN A 93 4.06 10.91 -1.70
N LEU A 94 3.22 10.78 -0.68
CA LEU A 94 3.61 10.84 0.71
C LEU A 94 3.36 9.48 1.33
N GLN A 95 4.27 9.02 2.17
CA GLN A 95 4.21 7.71 2.78
C GLN A 95 4.65 7.79 4.23
N HIS A 96 3.95 7.06 5.09
CA HIS A 96 4.30 6.92 6.50
C HIS A 96 4.18 5.45 6.89
N THR A 97 5.23 4.90 7.45
CA THR A 97 5.27 3.51 7.89
C THR A 97 5.62 3.47 9.38
N ASP A 98 4.78 2.81 10.17
CA ASP A 98 5.01 2.50 11.57
C ASP A 98 5.19 0.99 11.73
N GLN A 99 6.29 0.58 12.36
CA GLN A 99 6.54 -0.81 12.68
C GLN A 99 6.70 -0.97 14.19
N GLY A 100 5.58 -0.91 14.90
CA GLY A 100 5.55 -0.98 16.36
C GLY A 100 6.39 0.14 17.00
N ASP A 101 7.09 -0.17 18.06
CA ASP A 101 8.00 0.75 18.74
C ASP A 101 9.42 0.73 18.16
N ILE A 102 9.65 -0.07 17.12
CA ILE A 102 10.98 -0.35 16.61
C ILE A 102 11.38 0.63 15.50
N TYR A 103 10.41 1.04 14.66
CA TYR A 103 10.75 1.69 13.41
C TYR A 103 9.63 2.61 12.93
N ARG A 104 10.03 3.81 12.53
CA ARG A 104 9.16 4.76 11.83
C ARG A 104 9.86 5.29 10.61
N GLN A 105 9.16 5.33 9.49
CA GLN A 105 9.71 5.88 8.26
C GLN A 105 8.69 6.79 7.60
N GLN A 106 9.15 7.95 7.18
CA GLN A 106 8.37 8.87 6.36
C GLN A 106 9.10 9.06 5.04
N GLY A 107 8.34 9.04 3.96
CA GLY A 107 8.87 9.23 2.63
C GLY A 107 8.04 10.20 1.83
N ALA A 108 8.68 10.93 0.93
CA ALA A 108 8.03 11.80 -0.03
C ALA A 108 8.70 11.62 -1.38
N ARG A 109 7.89 11.60 -2.45
CA ARG A 109 8.36 11.54 -3.82
C ARG A 109 7.68 12.64 -4.63
N LEU A 110 8.45 13.25 -5.51
CA LEU A 110 7.93 14.19 -6.48
C LEU A 110 8.50 13.81 -7.85
N GLY A 111 7.64 13.69 -8.84
CA GLY A 111 8.03 13.33 -10.19
C GLY A 111 7.32 14.19 -11.21
N ILE A 112 7.96 14.38 -12.35
CA ILE A 112 7.39 15.07 -13.49
C ILE A 112 7.49 14.14 -14.69
N ARG A 113 6.37 13.96 -15.40
CA ARG A 113 6.32 13.15 -16.60
C ARG A 113 5.89 14.02 -17.77
N CYS A 114 6.63 13.95 -18.84
CA CYS A 114 6.30 14.63 -20.10
C CYS A 114 5.89 13.58 -21.13
N GLN A 115 4.72 13.76 -21.74
CA GLN A 115 4.23 12.89 -22.81
C GLN A 115 4.11 13.69 -24.11
N PHE A 116 4.72 13.17 -25.14
CA PHE A 116 4.65 13.76 -26.48
C PHE A 116 3.64 13.04 -27.36
#